data_c824d81ffde1927bb660e3d750701a4b
#
_entry.id   c824d81ffde1927bb660e3d750701a4b
#
_cell.length_a   1.000
_cell.length_b   1.000
_cell.length_c   1.000
_cell.angle_alpha   90.00
_cell.angle_beta   90.00
_cell.angle_gamma   90.00
#
_symmetry.space_group_name_H-M   'P 1'
#
loop_
_entity.id
_entity.type
_entity.pdbx_description
1 polymer ?
#
loop_
_entity_poly.entity_id
_entity_poly.type
_entity_poly.pdbx_seq_one_letter_code
_entity_poly.pdbx_strand_id
1 'polypeptide(L)'
;LSSSSAASDVYKRQRAKQSTIDAAKTILDAAVAAGAPEDIIGWIDVPSVQLSGALMHEADTILATGGPGMVKAAYSSGKPAIGVGPGNTPAIITDSADIKMAAASIIHSKTFDNGMICASEQSVIVMKEVYDEFKAELVKRGAYILKDNEIDNVRKTILINGSLNAKIVGQKATKIAEMSGIKVPENSRVLVGEVTSVDSSEEFAHEKLSPVLAMYKAETFEDALAKATKLVTDGGYGHTSVIYLNEVSDKERLSVFENTMKTCRILVNTPASQGGIGDIYNFMLTPSLTLGCGSWGGNSVSENVGLKHLLNIKTVAIRRENMLWFRVPEKLFFKRGCLRTALTELKDEYNKKRAFIV
;
A
#
# COMPACT_ATOMS: atom_id res chain seq x y z
N LEU A 1 27.35 3.74 18.77
CA LEU A 1 26.01 4.12 18.29
C LEU A 1 26.17 4.65 16.86
N SER A 2 25.66 3.89 15.88
CA SER A 2 25.57 4.40 14.52
C SER A 2 24.54 5.50 14.48
N SER A 3 24.89 6.69 14.01
CA SER A 3 23.96 7.78 13.75
C SER A 3 22.96 7.34 12.68
N SER A 4 21.67 7.34 12.98
CA SER A 4 20.66 7.16 11.96
C SER A 4 20.53 8.47 11.20
N SER A 5 20.91 8.47 9.93
CA SER A 5 20.73 9.64 9.06
C SER A 5 19.45 9.48 8.24
N ALA A 6 18.52 10.42 8.35
CA ALA A 6 17.39 10.52 7.46
C ALA A 6 17.81 11.32 6.21
N ALA A 7 18.18 10.64 5.14
CA ALA A 7 18.39 11.28 3.86
C ALA A 7 17.09 11.37 3.08
N SER A 8 16.67 12.57 2.71
CA SER A 8 15.55 12.75 1.81
C SER A 8 15.98 12.56 0.36
N ASP A 9 15.14 11.86 -0.42
CA ASP A 9 15.32 11.56 -1.83
C ASP A 9 15.59 12.83 -2.67
N VAL A 10 16.65 12.78 -3.44
CA VAL A 10 17.21 13.90 -4.18
C VAL A 10 16.31 14.39 -5.31
N TYR A 11 15.53 13.52 -5.94
CA TYR A 11 14.88 13.87 -7.22
C TYR A 11 13.42 14.29 -7.11
N LYS A 12 12.64 13.66 -6.24
CA LYS A 12 11.18 13.92 -6.19
C LYS A 12 10.77 14.92 -5.12
N ARG A 13 11.64 15.24 -4.17
CA ARG A 13 11.28 16.04 -2.99
C ARG A 13 11.94 17.42 -2.89
N GLN A 14 12.50 17.94 -3.96
CA GLN A 14 12.99 19.33 -3.95
C GLN A 14 11.91 20.34 -3.53
N ARG A 15 10.63 20.04 -3.84
CA ARG A 15 9.49 20.87 -3.42
C ARG A 15 9.17 20.75 -1.93
N ALA A 16 9.39 19.58 -1.32
CA ALA A 16 9.12 19.30 0.09
C ALA A 16 10.38 19.35 0.97
N LYS A 17 11.52 19.78 0.43
CA LYS A 17 12.80 19.80 1.14
C LYS A 17 12.68 20.50 2.50
N GLN A 18 12.16 21.71 2.51
CA GLN A 18 12.06 22.51 3.75
C GLN A 18 11.14 21.81 4.76
N SER A 19 9.97 21.36 4.34
CA SER A 19 9.03 20.66 5.22
C SER A 19 9.61 19.36 5.79
N THR A 20 10.45 18.66 5.00
CA THR A 20 11.11 17.43 5.46
C THR A 20 12.19 17.75 6.50
N ILE A 21 12.96 18.82 6.29
CA ILE A 21 13.98 19.28 7.25
C ILE A 21 13.30 19.77 8.54
N ASP A 22 12.21 20.53 8.44
CA ASP A 22 11.49 21.03 9.60
C ASP A 22 10.87 19.89 10.42
N ALA A 23 10.35 18.87 9.76
CA ALA A 23 9.90 17.66 10.43
C ALA A 23 11.06 16.92 11.14
N ALA A 24 12.19 16.75 10.47
CA ALA A 24 13.38 16.12 11.06
C ALA A 24 13.87 16.88 12.29
N LYS A 25 13.92 18.21 12.24
CA LYS A 25 14.25 19.06 13.39
C LYS A 25 13.28 18.90 14.54
N THR A 26 11.98 18.95 14.25
CA THR A 26 10.93 18.78 15.29
C THR A 26 11.06 17.44 16.01
N ILE A 27 11.36 16.36 15.25
CA ILE A 27 11.55 15.02 15.84
C ILE A 27 12.85 14.98 16.65
N LEU A 28 13.94 15.57 16.13
CA LEU A 28 15.21 15.63 16.84
C LEU A 28 15.10 16.40 18.14
N ASP A 29 14.47 17.57 18.13
CA ASP A 29 14.29 18.41 19.31
C ASP A 29 13.49 17.66 20.41
N ALA A 30 12.43 16.97 20.01
CA ALA A 30 11.62 16.16 20.92
C ALA A 30 12.42 14.96 21.49
N ALA A 31 13.21 14.30 20.65
CA ALA A 31 14.06 13.18 21.08
C ALA A 31 15.15 13.62 22.05
N VAL A 32 15.83 14.72 21.74
CA VAL A 32 16.87 15.30 22.62
C VAL A 32 16.28 15.74 23.95
N ALA A 33 15.11 16.38 23.95
CA ALA A 33 14.38 16.73 25.17
C ALA A 33 14.02 15.50 26.05
N ALA A 34 13.87 14.35 25.41
CA ALA A 34 13.65 13.05 26.08
C ALA A 34 14.95 12.32 26.48
N GLY A 35 16.12 12.93 26.24
CA GLY A 35 17.45 12.38 26.62
C GLY A 35 18.19 11.64 25.51
N ALA A 36 17.78 11.76 24.27
CA ALA A 36 18.52 11.21 23.13
C ALA A 36 19.76 12.07 22.80
N PRO A 37 20.80 11.47 22.19
CA PRO A 37 21.95 12.24 21.66
C PRO A 37 21.52 13.25 20.59
N GLU A 38 22.22 14.38 20.51
CA GLU A 38 21.92 15.46 19.55
C GLU A 38 22.17 15.09 18.07
N ASP A 39 22.96 14.06 17.83
CA ASP A 39 23.38 13.62 16.49
C ASP A 39 22.64 12.39 15.95
N ILE A 40 21.51 12.01 16.55
CA ILE A 40 20.76 10.81 16.14
C ILE A 40 20.01 10.97 14.81
N ILE A 41 19.73 12.20 14.37
CA ILE A 41 19.06 12.48 13.09
C ILE A 41 19.90 13.50 12.31
N GLY A 42 20.32 13.12 11.11
CA GLY A 42 20.99 14.00 10.17
C GLY A 42 20.19 14.14 8.87
N TRP A 43 20.48 15.16 8.09
CA TRP A 43 19.91 15.37 6.76
C TRP A 43 20.91 16.01 5.81
N ILE A 44 20.65 15.94 4.51
CA ILE A 44 21.45 16.58 3.47
C ILE A 44 20.76 17.87 3.03
N ASP A 45 21.39 19.00 3.30
CA ASP A 45 20.86 20.33 2.93
C ASP A 45 20.86 20.59 1.42
N VAL A 46 21.89 20.13 0.73
CA VAL A 46 22.03 20.28 -0.72
C VAL A 46 22.14 18.90 -1.35
N PRO A 47 21.00 18.27 -1.67
CA PRO A 47 20.97 16.91 -2.19
C PRO A 47 21.59 16.84 -3.59
N SER A 48 22.34 15.77 -3.84
CA SER A 48 22.88 15.40 -5.16
C SER A 48 22.93 13.88 -5.32
N VAL A 49 23.05 13.40 -6.56
CA VAL A 49 23.21 11.97 -6.84
C VAL A 49 24.47 11.42 -6.19
N GLN A 50 25.56 12.21 -6.21
CA GLN A 50 26.83 11.83 -5.60
C GLN A 50 26.70 11.67 -4.08
N LEU A 51 26.03 12.61 -3.40
CA LEU A 51 25.82 12.54 -1.95
C LEU A 51 24.89 11.39 -1.58
N SER A 52 23.87 11.11 -2.37
CA SER A 52 23.01 9.94 -2.15
C SER A 52 23.80 8.63 -2.29
N GLY A 53 24.68 8.54 -3.29
CA GLY A 53 25.58 7.39 -3.46
C GLY A 53 26.56 7.24 -2.30
N ALA A 54 27.18 8.33 -1.85
CA ALA A 54 28.09 8.33 -0.70
C ALA A 54 27.36 7.88 0.58
N LEU A 55 26.14 8.40 0.84
CA LEU A 55 25.35 7.99 1.98
C LEU A 55 25.00 6.48 1.93
N MET A 56 24.59 5.97 0.77
CA MET A 56 24.32 4.54 0.60
C MET A 56 25.56 3.67 0.83
N HIS A 57 26.75 4.19 0.51
CA HIS A 57 28.02 3.50 0.72
C HIS A 57 28.44 3.47 2.19
N GLU A 58 28.21 4.56 2.93
CA GLU A 58 28.62 4.69 4.33
C GLU A 58 27.59 4.10 5.32
N ALA A 59 26.32 4.06 4.97
CA ALA A 59 25.27 3.56 5.87
C ALA A 59 25.44 2.07 6.20
N ASP A 60 25.08 1.67 7.43
CA ASP A 60 25.04 0.26 7.86
C ASP A 60 23.83 -0.47 7.27
N THR A 61 22.72 0.24 7.11
CA THR A 61 21.46 -0.27 6.52
C THR A 61 20.78 0.84 5.75
N ILE A 62 20.27 0.51 4.58
CA ILE A 62 19.58 1.45 3.70
C ILE A 62 18.08 1.15 3.71
N LEU A 63 17.28 2.19 3.94
CA LEU A 63 15.83 2.17 3.72
C LEU A 63 15.52 3.10 2.55
N ALA A 64 15.14 2.53 1.40
CA ALA A 64 14.91 3.26 0.16
C ALA A 64 13.48 3.10 -0.33
N THR A 65 12.71 4.18 -0.29
CA THR A 65 11.35 4.24 -0.86
C THR A 65 11.36 5.20 -2.03
N GLY A 66 11.12 4.71 -3.25
CA GLY A 66 11.19 5.58 -4.41
C GLY A 66 11.05 4.86 -5.75
N GLY A 67 11.42 5.54 -6.83
CA GLY A 67 11.38 4.98 -8.17
C GLY A 67 12.38 3.83 -8.38
N PRO A 68 12.19 3.02 -9.44
CA PRO A 68 12.99 1.81 -9.69
C PRO A 68 14.51 2.06 -9.71
N GLY A 69 14.94 3.20 -10.22
CA GLY A 69 16.38 3.57 -10.29
C GLY A 69 17.00 3.73 -8.90
N MET A 70 16.30 4.34 -7.95
CA MET A 70 16.75 4.51 -6.58
C MET A 70 16.81 3.17 -5.84
N VAL A 71 15.76 2.35 -5.97
CA VAL A 71 15.71 1.01 -5.38
C VAL A 71 16.85 0.14 -5.91
N LYS A 72 17.11 0.18 -7.23
CA LYS A 72 18.25 -0.51 -7.84
C LYS A 72 19.59 -0.01 -7.29
N ALA A 73 19.77 1.30 -7.13
CA ALA A 73 20.99 1.87 -6.56
C ALA A 73 21.22 1.39 -5.11
N ALA A 74 20.16 1.37 -4.29
CA ALA A 74 20.21 0.88 -2.92
C ALA A 74 20.66 -0.59 -2.86
N TYR A 75 20.03 -1.47 -3.62
CA TYR A 75 20.44 -2.88 -3.68
C TYR A 75 21.83 -3.13 -4.30
N SER A 76 22.30 -2.22 -5.16
CA SER A 76 23.62 -2.32 -5.81
C SER A 76 24.75 -1.70 -4.98
N SER A 77 24.45 -1.09 -3.84
CA SER A 77 25.44 -0.42 -2.98
C SER A 77 26.40 -1.38 -2.27
N GLY A 78 26.05 -2.67 -2.20
CA GLY A 78 26.79 -3.67 -1.41
C GLY A 78 26.45 -3.64 0.10
N LYS A 79 25.50 -2.83 0.52
CA LYS A 79 25.03 -2.72 1.90
C LYS A 79 23.67 -3.43 2.09
N PRO A 80 23.34 -3.87 3.31
CA PRO A 80 21.98 -4.31 3.63
C PRO A 80 20.98 -3.23 3.24
N ALA A 81 20.03 -3.57 2.39
CA ALA A 81 19.06 -2.61 1.87
C ALA A 81 17.63 -3.16 1.93
N ILE A 82 16.70 -2.28 2.29
CA ILE A 82 15.26 -2.47 2.22
C ILE A 82 14.75 -1.46 1.20
N GLY A 83 14.52 -1.91 -0.01
CA GLY A 83 14.02 -1.08 -1.10
C GLY A 83 12.56 -1.41 -1.42
N VAL A 84 11.75 -0.40 -1.68
CA VAL A 84 10.37 -0.59 -2.14
C VAL A 84 10.09 0.26 -3.37
N GLY A 85 9.47 -0.38 -4.35
CA GLY A 85 9.22 0.18 -5.67
C GLY A 85 7.82 0.78 -5.84
N PRO A 86 7.44 1.09 -7.09
CA PRO A 86 6.14 1.67 -7.43
C PRO A 86 5.00 0.69 -7.16
N GLY A 87 3.82 1.24 -6.93
CA GLY A 87 2.57 0.51 -6.86
C GLY A 87 1.66 0.81 -8.05
N ASN A 88 0.88 -0.16 -8.48
CA ASN A 88 -0.19 0.04 -9.46
C ASN A 88 -1.45 -0.69 -8.99
N THR A 89 -2.01 -0.20 -7.92
CA THR A 89 -3.09 -0.86 -7.17
C THR A 89 -4.40 -0.87 -7.97
N PRO A 90 -4.92 -2.04 -8.39
CA PRO A 90 -6.26 -2.18 -8.91
C PRO A 90 -7.26 -2.42 -7.79
N ALA A 91 -8.48 -1.92 -7.94
CA ALA A 91 -9.62 -2.24 -7.09
C ALA A 91 -10.73 -2.88 -7.92
N ILE A 92 -11.14 -4.10 -7.58
CA ILE A 92 -12.30 -4.75 -8.20
C ILE A 92 -13.57 -4.40 -7.41
N ILE A 93 -14.62 -3.98 -8.11
CA ILE A 93 -15.94 -3.73 -7.54
C ILE A 93 -16.88 -4.80 -8.09
N THR A 94 -17.27 -5.75 -7.25
CA THR A 94 -18.18 -6.83 -7.65
C THR A 94 -19.65 -6.41 -7.57
N ASP A 95 -20.54 -7.20 -8.14
CA ASP A 95 -21.99 -7.04 -8.11
C ASP A 95 -22.59 -7.21 -6.69
N SER A 96 -21.86 -7.85 -5.78
CA SER A 96 -22.26 -8.02 -4.38
C SER A 96 -21.72 -6.92 -3.44
N ALA A 97 -20.94 -5.97 -3.94
CA ALA A 97 -20.35 -4.91 -3.14
C ALA A 97 -21.37 -3.90 -2.62
N ASP A 98 -21.12 -3.34 -1.44
CA ASP A 98 -21.77 -2.08 -1.05
C ASP A 98 -21.20 -0.93 -1.88
N ILE A 99 -21.95 -0.56 -2.92
CA ILE A 99 -21.53 0.43 -3.92
C ILE A 99 -21.28 1.81 -3.30
N LYS A 100 -22.08 2.21 -2.33
CA LYS A 100 -21.91 3.50 -1.65
C LYS A 100 -20.66 3.53 -0.81
N MET A 101 -20.39 2.47 -0.07
CA MET A 101 -19.18 2.31 0.73
C MET A 101 -17.95 2.22 -0.17
N ALA A 102 -18.00 1.42 -1.24
CA ALA A 102 -16.90 1.28 -2.19
C ALA A 102 -16.53 2.63 -2.85
N ALA A 103 -17.53 3.36 -3.38
CA ALA A 103 -17.29 4.67 -3.98
C ALA A 103 -16.75 5.70 -2.98
N ALA A 104 -17.26 5.70 -1.74
CA ALA A 104 -16.75 6.57 -0.67
C ALA A 104 -15.29 6.24 -0.35
N SER A 105 -14.95 4.97 -0.21
CA SER A 105 -13.60 4.48 0.08
C SER A 105 -12.61 4.85 -1.04
N ILE A 106 -12.98 4.64 -2.29
CA ILE A 106 -12.14 5.01 -3.45
C ILE A 106 -11.86 6.52 -3.49
N ILE A 107 -12.89 7.37 -3.34
CA ILE A 107 -12.68 8.81 -3.32
C ILE A 107 -11.84 9.24 -2.12
N HIS A 108 -12.10 8.69 -0.93
CA HIS A 108 -11.33 8.99 0.27
C HIS A 108 -9.85 8.60 0.10
N SER A 109 -9.60 7.40 -0.36
CA SER A 109 -8.25 6.90 -0.62
C SER A 109 -7.53 7.70 -1.69
N LYS A 110 -8.20 7.98 -2.82
CA LYS A 110 -7.60 8.68 -3.97
C LYS A 110 -7.33 10.16 -3.71
N THR A 111 -8.02 10.75 -2.76
CA THR A 111 -7.80 12.15 -2.34
C THR A 111 -6.90 12.30 -1.13
N PHE A 112 -6.62 11.21 -0.42
CA PHE A 112 -5.65 11.23 0.66
C PHE A 112 -4.26 11.56 0.11
N ASP A 113 -3.63 12.58 0.66
CA ASP A 113 -2.36 13.13 0.17
C ASP A 113 -2.35 13.37 -1.36
N ASN A 114 -3.47 13.80 -1.92
CA ASN A 114 -3.68 13.96 -3.36
C ASN A 114 -3.27 12.72 -4.19
N GLY A 115 -3.53 11.52 -3.67
CA GLY A 115 -3.24 10.25 -4.35
C GLY A 115 -1.76 9.90 -4.48
N MET A 116 -0.92 10.50 -3.64
CA MET A 116 0.53 10.30 -3.69
C MET A 116 1.00 9.02 -2.99
N ILE A 117 0.16 8.41 -2.14
CA ILE A 117 0.49 7.13 -1.52
C ILE A 117 0.56 6.04 -2.58
N CYS A 118 1.66 5.28 -2.60
CA CYS A 118 1.91 4.23 -3.59
C CYS A 118 0.88 3.08 -3.55
N ALA A 119 0.20 2.88 -2.42
CA ALA A 119 -0.91 1.95 -2.30
C ALA A 119 -2.25 2.51 -2.81
N SER A 120 -2.34 3.82 -3.11
CA SER A 120 -3.57 4.43 -3.63
C SER A 120 -4.03 3.74 -4.92
N GLU A 121 -5.33 3.54 -5.04
CA GLU A 121 -5.92 2.92 -6.23
C GLU A 121 -5.53 3.69 -7.50
N GLN A 122 -4.96 3.00 -8.45
CA GLN A 122 -4.65 3.56 -9.78
C GLN A 122 -5.76 3.27 -10.78
N SER A 123 -6.50 2.19 -10.52
CA SER A 123 -7.56 1.70 -11.39
C SER A 123 -8.70 1.13 -10.57
N VAL A 124 -9.93 1.34 -11.02
CA VAL A 124 -11.11 0.61 -10.58
C VAL A 124 -11.65 -0.22 -11.72
N ILE A 125 -11.94 -1.48 -11.45
CA ILE A 125 -12.48 -2.45 -12.41
C ILE A 125 -13.84 -2.85 -11.89
N VAL A 126 -14.88 -2.40 -12.57
CA VAL A 126 -16.26 -2.48 -12.08
C VAL A 126 -17.04 -3.48 -12.92
N MET A 127 -17.66 -4.44 -12.25
CA MET A 127 -18.55 -5.38 -12.93
C MET A 127 -19.73 -4.65 -13.57
N LYS A 128 -20.14 -5.09 -14.76
CA LYS A 128 -21.13 -4.41 -15.60
C LYS A 128 -22.46 -4.17 -14.90
N GLU A 129 -22.85 -5.07 -14.02
CA GLU A 129 -24.11 -5.03 -13.29
C GLU A 129 -24.24 -3.80 -12.39
N VAL A 130 -23.13 -3.32 -11.86
CA VAL A 130 -23.07 -2.19 -10.90
C VAL A 130 -22.29 -0.99 -11.46
N TYR A 131 -21.88 -1.05 -12.71
CA TYR A 131 -21.01 -0.04 -13.34
C TYR A 131 -21.60 1.39 -13.29
N ASP A 132 -22.85 1.51 -13.74
CA ASP A 132 -23.52 2.81 -13.83
C ASP A 132 -23.86 3.38 -12.44
N GLU A 133 -24.26 2.51 -11.51
CA GLU A 133 -24.51 2.88 -10.12
C GLU A 133 -23.22 3.37 -9.44
N PHE A 134 -22.12 2.63 -9.59
CA PHE A 134 -20.83 2.99 -9.03
C PHE A 134 -20.32 4.32 -9.60
N LYS A 135 -20.41 4.50 -10.92
CA LYS A 135 -20.07 5.76 -11.59
C LYS A 135 -20.88 6.94 -11.04
N ALA A 136 -22.19 6.77 -10.88
CA ALA A 136 -23.06 7.81 -10.32
C ALA A 136 -22.66 8.15 -8.87
N GLU A 137 -22.33 7.14 -8.06
CA GLU A 137 -21.87 7.34 -6.68
C GLU A 137 -20.49 8.04 -6.61
N LEU A 138 -19.57 7.76 -7.55
CA LEU A 138 -18.31 8.50 -7.65
C LEU A 138 -18.55 10.00 -7.95
N VAL A 139 -19.43 10.29 -8.91
CA VAL A 139 -19.78 11.68 -9.29
C VAL A 139 -20.38 12.44 -8.11
N LYS A 140 -21.32 11.85 -7.37
CA LYS A 140 -21.90 12.44 -6.15
C LYS A 140 -20.83 12.83 -5.12
N ARG A 141 -19.68 12.14 -5.12
CA ARG A 141 -18.58 12.37 -4.17
C ARG A 141 -17.46 13.26 -4.73
N GLY A 142 -17.68 13.89 -5.89
CA GLY A 142 -16.77 14.84 -6.48
C GLY A 142 -15.80 14.28 -7.51
N ALA A 143 -16.06 13.10 -8.05
CA ALA A 143 -15.35 12.64 -9.24
C ALA A 143 -15.86 13.38 -10.47
N TYR A 144 -14.94 13.76 -11.34
CA TYR A 144 -15.22 14.26 -12.67
C TYR A 144 -14.91 13.18 -13.70
N ILE A 145 -15.93 12.73 -14.40
CA ILE A 145 -15.75 11.75 -15.48
C ILE A 145 -15.32 12.52 -16.72
N LEU A 146 -14.14 12.18 -17.25
CA LEU A 146 -13.58 12.81 -18.43
C LEU A 146 -14.44 12.47 -19.66
N LYS A 147 -14.67 13.44 -20.51
CA LYS A 147 -15.32 13.24 -21.81
C LYS A 147 -14.32 12.66 -22.80
N ASP A 148 -14.80 12.04 -23.87
CA ASP A 148 -13.95 11.41 -24.89
C ASP A 148 -12.88 12.35 -25.44
N ASN A 149 -13.23 13.61 -25.68
CA ASN A 149 -12.30 14.63 -26.16
C ASN A 149 -11.33 15.16 -25.10
N GLU A 150 -11.52 14.83 -23.82
CA GLU A 150 -10.68 15.25 -22.69
C GLU A 150 -9.68 14.16 -22.29
N ILE A 151 -10.02 12.88 -22.53
CA ILE A 151 -9.20 11.73 -22.14
C ILE A 151 -7.79 11.82 -22.74
N ASP A 152 -7.67 12.11 -24.04
CA ASP A 152 -6.37 12.22 -24.73
C ASP A 152 -5.50 13.36 -24.21
N ASN A 153 -6.12 14.44 -23.75
CA ASN A 153 -5.38 15.54 -23.15
C ASN A 153 -4.80 15.15 -21.78
N VAL A 154 -5.56 14.39 -21.00
CA VAL A 154 -5.09 13.88 -19.71
C VAL A 154 -4.03 12.79 -19.92
N ARG A 155 -4.17 11.89 -20.91
CA ARG A 155 -3.12 10.91 -21.30
C ARG A 155 -1.77 11.59 -21.49
N LYS A 156 -1.73 12.60 -22.35
CA LYS A 156 -0.50 13.39 -22.65
C LYS A 156 0.07 14.10 -21.42
N THR A 157 -0.73 14.26 -20.35
CA THR A 157 -0.32 14.89 -19.11
C THR A 157 0.19 13.88 -18.08
N ILE A 158 -0.31 12.63 -18.10
CA ILE A 158 0.10 11.56 -17.16
C ILE A 158 1.56 11.16 -17.42
N LEU A 159 1.90 10.84 -18.66
CA LEU A 159 3.25 10.42 -19.02
C LEU A 159 3.91 11.46 -19.94
N ILE A 160 5.21 11.67 -19.74
CA ILE A 160 6.07 12.47 -20.63
C ILE A 160 7.25 11.58 -21.01
N ASN A 161 7.44 11.34 -22.31
CA ASN A 161 8.49 10.46 -22.83
C ASN A 161 8.50 9.07 -22.15
N GLY A 162 7.32 8.48 -21.96
CA GLY A 162 7.14 7.17 -21.34
C GLY A 162 7.38 7.10 -19.83
N SER A 163 7.60 8.24 -19.16
CA SER A 163 7.80 8.32 -17.72
C SER A 163 6.72 9.17 -17.05
N LEU A 164 6.41 8.85 -15.79
CA LEU A 164 5.44 9.62 -14.99
C LEU A 164 5.84 11.11 -14.97
N ASN A 165 4.89 11.96 -15.33
CA ASN A 165 5.07 13.40 -15.25
C ASN A 165 5.19 13.86 -13.78
N ALA A 166 6.40 14.17 -13.34
CA ALA A 166 6.64 14.61 -11.97
C ALA A 166 5.86 15.87 -11.57
N LYS A 167 5.35 16.65 -12.54
CA LYS A 167 4.60 17.89 -12.26
C LYS A 167 3.19 17.63 -11.74
N ILE A 168 2.59 16.45 -12.04
CA ILE A 168 1.25 16.10 -11.56
C ILE A 168 1.27 15.41 -10.20
N VAL A 169 2.41 14.90 -9.75
CA VAL A 169 2.53 14.15 -8.50
C VAL A 169 2.09 15.02 -7.32
N GLY A 170 1.10 14.54 -6.56
CA GLY A 170 0.56 15.22 -5.40
C GLY A 170 -0.22 16.52 -5.70
N GLN A 171 -0.54 16.81 -6.96
CA GLN A 171 -1.35 17.97 -7.35
C GLN A 171 -2.84 17.69 -7.16
N LYS A 172 -3.62 18.76 -6.96
CA LYS A 172 -5.09 18.66 -6.95
C LYS A 172 -5.63 18.31 -8.34
N ALA A 173 -6.76 17.62 -8.39
CA ALA A 173 -7.43 17.25 -9.64
C ALA A 173 -7.67 18.45 -10.57
N THR A 174 -8.12 19.60 -10.01
CA THR A 174 -8.33 20.85 -10.76
C THR A 174 -7.05 21.39 -11.38
N LYS A 175 -5.90 21.24 -10.69
CA LYS A 175 -4.60 21.68 -11.25
C LYS A 175 -4.15 20.79 -12.39
N ILE A 176 -4.38 19.47 -12.27
CA ILE A 176 -4.07 18.53 -13.35
C ILE A 176 -4.96 18.79 -14.58
N ALA A 177 -6.25 19.07 -14.36
CA ALA A 177 -7.17 19.48 -15.41
C ALA A 177 -6.68 20.72 -16.15
N GLU A 178 -6.28 21.77 -15.41
CA GLU A 178 -5.68 22.99 -15.99
C GLU A 178 -4.44 22.67 -16.83
N MET A 179 -3.53 21.83 -16.32
CA MET A 179 -2.32 21.41 -17.03
C MET A 179 -2.63 20.58 -18.30
N SER A 180 -3.76 19.89 -18.32
CA SER A 180 -4.28 19.15 -19.47
C SER A 180 -5.09 20.01 -20.45
N GLY A 181 -5.26 21.32 -20.13
CA GLY A 181 -6.04 22.23 -20.97
C GLY A 181 -7.56 21.98 -20.92
N ILE A 182 -8.05 21.32 -19.88
CA ILE A 182 -9.49 21.06 -19.68
C ILE A 182 -10.06 21.86 -18.52
N LYS A 183 -11.35 22.18 -18.60
CA LYS A 183 -12.07 22.89 -17.54
C LYS A 183 -12.97 21.92 -16.77
N VAL A 184 -12.80 21.87 -15.48
CA VAL A 184 -13.62 21.04 -14.58
C VAL A 184 -14.22 21.91 -13.48
N PRO A 185 -15.32 21.50 -12.83
CA PRO A 185 -15.85 22.17 -11.64
C PRO A 185 -14.79 22.33 -10.54
N GLU A 186 -14.81 23.43 -9.80
CA GLU A 186 -13.83 23.70 -8.74
C GLU A 186 -13.85 22.66 -7.62
N ASN A 187 -14.98 22.03 -7.38
CA ASN A 187 -15.14 20.97 -6.38
C ASN A 187 -14.73 19.57 -6.89
N SER A 188 -14.15 19.48 -8.09
CA SER A 188 -13.65 18.19 -8.61
C SER A 188 -12.48 17.69 -7.78
N ARG A 189 -12.66 16.49 -7.21
CA ARG A 189 -11.69 15.86 -6.30
C ARG A 189 -10.82 14.83 -7.00
N VAL A 190 -11.37 14.13 -7.99
CA VAL A 190 -10.70 13.06 -8.75
C VAL A 190 -11.10 13.19 -10.22
N LEU A 191 -10.14 13.04 -11.14
CA LEU A 191 -10.39 12.91 -12.57
C LEU A 191 -10.47 11.42 -12.91
N VAL A 192 -11.55 11.00 -13.55
CA VAL A 192 -11.78 9.59 -13.90
C VAL A 192 -11.82 9.43 -15.41
N GLY A 193 -10.91 8.62 -15.95
CA GLY A 193 -10.91 8.21 -17.34
C GLY A 193 -11.57 6.85 -17.50
N GLU A 194 -12.66 6.78 -18.30
CA GLU A 194 -13.24 5.51 -18.73
C GLU A 194 -12.39 4.97 -19.88
N VAL A 195 -11.65 3.93 -19.63
CA VAL A 195 -10.71 3.33 -20.59
C VAL A 195 -10.92 1.82 -20.69
N THR A 196 -10.50 1.24 -21.81
CA THR A 196 -10.73 -0.19 -22.10
C THR A 196 -9.46 -1.02 -22.05
N SER A 197 -8.31 -0.45 -22.47
CA SER A 197 -7.05 -1.17 -22.49
C SER A 197 -6.36 -1.11 -21.14
N VAL A 198 -5.86 -2.26 -20.71
CA VAL A 198 -4.99 -2.42 -19.53
C VAL A 198 -3.53 -2.63 -19.91
N ASP A 199 -3.19 -2.47 -21.18
CA ASP A 199 -1.84 -2.64 -21.69
C ASP A 199 -0.93 -1.47 -21.28
N SER A 200 0.36 -1.72 -21.20
CA SER A 200 1.37 -0.70 -20.88
C SER A 200 1.48 0.44 -21.89
N SER A 201 0.79 0.35 -23.02
CA SER A 201 0.64 1.44 -23.98
C SER A 201 -0.46 2.44 -23.61
N GLU A 202 -1.34 2.11 -22.65
CA GLU A 202 -2.38 3.00 -22.13
C GLU A 202 -1.85 3.77 -20.92
N GLU A 203 -1.78 5.09 -21.00
CA GLU A 203 -1.23 5.93 -19.95
C GLU A 203 -2.04 5.85 -18.65
N PHE A 204 -3.35 5.65 -18.73
CA PHE A 204 -4.19 5.43 -17.55
C PHE A 204 -3.91 4.10 -16.83
N ALA A 205 -3.28 3.13 -17.49
CA ALA A 205 -2.91 1.86 -16.88
C ALA A 205 -1.69 1.94 -15.95
N HIS A 206 -0.97 3.07 -15.95
CA HIS A 206 0.23 3.27 -15.14
C HIS A 206 -0.07 3.87 -13.75
N GLU A 207 0.96 3.82 -12.86
CA GLU A 207 0.97 4.58 -11.63
C GLU A 207 0.95 6.08 -11.91
N LYS A 208 0.08 6.84 -11.24
CA LYS A 208 -0.13 8.27 -11.49
C LYS A 208 0.25 9.16 -10.32
N LEU A 209 0.33 8.63 -9.10
CA LEU A 209 0.65 9.35 -7.86
C LEU A 209 -0.09 10.69 -7.73
N SER A 210 -1.34 10.70 -8.12
CA SER A 210 -2.18 11.89 -8.25
C SER A 210 -3.66 11.51 -8.25
N PRO A 211 -4.62 12.44 -8.05
CA PRO A 211 -6.04 12.15 -8.07
C PRO A 211 -6.58 11.95 -9.50
N VAL A 212 -5.90 11.11 -10.28
CA VAL A 212 -6.33 10.61 -11.60
C VAL A 212 -6.55 9.10 -11.49
N LEU A 213 -7.71 8.61 -11.90
CA LEU A 213 -8.16 7.24 -11.76
C LEU A 213 -8.59 6.67 -13.11
N ALA A 214 -8.14 5.46 -13.44
CA ALA A 214 -8.69 4.69 -14.55
C ALA A 214 -9.96 3.97 -14.10
N MET A 215 -10.98 3.91 -14.94
CA MET A 215 -12.19 3.12 -14.69
C MET A 215 -12.44 2.17 -15.87
N TYR A 216 -12.46 0.88 -15.57
CA TYR A 216 -12.67 -0.20 -16.51
C TYR A 216 -14.00 -0.88 -16.22
N LYS A 217 -14.71 -1.27 -17.29
CA LYS A 217 -15.87 -2.15 -17.21
C LYS A 217 -15.41 -3.59 -17.37
N ALA A 218 -15.94 -4.48 -16.55
CA ALA A 218 -15.72 -5.92 -16.66
C ALA A 218 -17.03 -6.65 -16.94
N GLU A 219 -16.99 -7.60 -17.88
CA GLU A 219 -18.15 -8.39 -18.26
C GLU A 219 -18.46 -9.50 -17.26
N THR A 220 -17.41 -10.05 -16.64
CA THR A 220 -17.51 -11.10 -15.60
C THR A 220 -16.45 -10.87 -14.52
N PHE A 221 -16.52 -11.62 -13.44
CA PHE A 221 -15.49 -11.60 -12.38
C PHE A 221 -14.13 -12.05 -12.90
N GLU A 222 -14.08 -13.05 -13.77
CA GLU A 222 -12.85 -13.56 -14.40
C GLU A 222 -12.20 -12.48 -15.27
N ASP A 223 -13.00 -11.71 -16.03
CA ASP A 223 -12.53 -10.58 -16.82
C ASP A 223 -11.98 -9.47 -15.90
N ALA A 224 -12.65 -9.17 -14.79
CA ALA A 224 -12.16 -8.21 -13.81
C ALA A 224 -10.82 -8.65 -13.21
N LEU A 225 -10.72 -9.94 -12.84
CA LEU A 225 -9.53 -10.53 -12.26
C LEU A 225 -8.37 -10.54 -13.25
N ALA A 226 -8.63 -10.86 -14.52
CA ALA A 226 -7.61 -10.82 -15.59
C ALA A 226 -7.05 -9.40 -15.78
N LYS A 227 -7.93 -8.38 -15.83
CA LYS A 227 -7.53 -6.98 -15.92
C LYS A 227 -6.69 -6.56 -14.71
N ALA A 228 -7.13 -6.88 -13.49
CA ALA A 228 -6.42 -6.57 -12.26
C ALA A 228 -5.04 -7.23 -12.21
N THR A 229 -4.97 -8.51 -12.59
CA THR A 229 -3.71 -9.27 -12.63
C THR A 229 -2.73 -8.66 -13.61
N LYS A 230 -3.18 -8.25 -14.79
CA LYS A 230 -2.33 -7.62 -15.80
C LYS A 230 -1.79 -6.27 -15.31
N LEU A 231 -2.64 -5.40 -14.76
CA LEU A 231 -2.22 -4.11 -14.19
C LEU A 231 -1.17 -4.27 -13.10
N VAL A 232 -1.33 -5.26 -12.22
CA VAL A 232 -0.34 -5.57 -11.16
C VAL A 232 0.96 -6.07 -11.78
N THR A 233 0.88 -7.01 -12.73
CA THR A 233 2.07 -7.62 -13.34
C THR A 233 2.91 -6.60 -14.10
N ASP A 234 2.26 -5.67 -14.79
CA ASP A 234 2.94 -4.69 -15.64
C ASP A 234 3.49 -3.48 -14.85
N GLY A 235 2.91 -3.12 -13.68
CA GLY A 235 3.30 -1.87 -13.03
C GLY A 235 3.38 -1.87 -11.49
N GLY A 236 2.86 -2.90 -10.80
CA GLY A 236 2.78 -2.92 -9.33
C GLY A 236 3.05 -4.27 -8.71
N TYR A 237 3.91 -5.08 -9.34
CA TYR A 237 4.14 -6.46 -8.95
C TYR A 237 4.61 -6.58 -7.49
N GLY A 238 3.84 -7.32 -6.71
CA GLY A 238 4.08 -7.50 -5.28
C GLY A 238 3.49 -6.43 -4.36
N HIS A 239 2.92 -5.32 -4.88
CA HIS A 239 2.55 -4.19 -4.04
C HIS A 239 1.21 -4.40 -3.31
N THR A 240 0.10 -3.97 -3.86
CA THR A 240 -1.23 -3.93 -3.21
C THR A 240 -2.33 -4.20 -4.23
N SER A 241 -3.39 -4.87 -3.81
CA SER A 241 -4.64 -5.03 -4.56
C SER A 241 -5.85 -4.95 -3.64
N VAL A 242 -6.99 -4.56 -4.17
CA VAL A 242 -8.22 -4.34 -3.41
C VAL A 242 -9.39 -5.03 -4.07
N ILE A 243 -10.32 -5.53 -3.27
CA ILE A 243 -11.59 -6.03 -3.74
C ILE A 243 -12.72 -5.52 -2.83
N TYR A 244 -13.82 -5.12 -3.44
CA TYR A 244 -15.06 -4.77 -2.77
C TYR A 244 -16.11 -5.81 -3.13
N LEU A 245 -16.63 -6.51 -2.13
CA LEU A 245 -17.59 -7.59 -2.26
C LEU A 245 -18.34 -7.84 -0.94
N ASN A 246 -19.36 -8.67 -0.97
CA ASN A 246 -19.96 -9.22 0.24
C ASN A 246 -19.15 -10.44 0.71
N GLU A 247 -18.40 -10.31 1.79
CA GLU A 247 -17.48 -11.33 2.32
C GLU A 247 -18.19 -12.65 2.72
N VAL A 248 -19.49 -12.59 3.00
CA VAL A 248 -20.26 -13.77 3.45
C VAL A 248 -20.80 -14.56 2.26
N SER A 249 -21.40 -13.87 1.28
CA SER A 249 -22.01 -14.53 0.11
C SER A 249 -20.98 -14.85 -0.99
N ASP A 250 -19.86 -14.12 -1.07
CA ASP A 250 -18.87 -14.20 -2.16
C ASP A 250 -17.52 -14.81 -1.74
N LYS A 251 -17.53 -15.72 -0.78
CA LYS A 251 -16.31 -16.37 -0.27
C LYS A 251 -15.46 -17.03 -1.36
N GLU A 252 -16.09 -17.61 -2.36
CA GLU A 252 -15.39 -18.28 -3.46
C GLU A 252 -14.64 -17.27 -4.32
N ARG A 253 -15.26 -16.15 -4.72
CA ARG A 253 -14.60 -15.08 -5.46
C ARG A 253 -13.47 -14.45 -4.64
N LEU A 254 -13.68 -14.25 -3.34
CA LEU A 254 -12.63 -13.76 -2.45
C LEU A 254 -11.43 -14.70 -2.44
N SER A 255 -11.67 -15.99 -2.24
CA SER A 255 -10.60 -17.00 -2.26
C SER A 255 -9.86 -17.06 -3.59
N VAL A 256 -10.57 -16.96 -4.72
CA VAL A 256 -9.96 -16.90 -6.05
C VAL A 256 -9.10 -15.65 -6.20
N PHE A 257 -9.59 -14.49 -5.74
CA PHE A 257 -8.82 -13.24 -5.77
C PHE A 257 -7.54 -13.33 -4.94
N GLU A 258 -7.63 -13.80 -3.69
CA GLU A 258 -6.49 -13.97 -2.77
C GLU A 258 -5.40 -14.88 -3.35
N ASN A 259 -5.79 -15.95 -4.00
CA ASN A 259 -4.85 -16.92 -4.58
C ASN A 259 -4.27 -16.49 -5.94
N THR A 260 -4.93 -15.59 -6.65
CA THR A 260 -4.53 -15.16 -8.00
C THR A 260 -3.64 -13.92 -7.96
N MET A 261 -3.96 -12.95 -7.10
CA MET A 261 -3.26 -11.67 -7.09
C MET A 261 -1.82 -11.80 -6.58
N LYS A 262 -0.87 -11.32 -7.37
CA LYS A 262 0.56 -11.31 -7.04
C LYS A 262 0.93 -10.03 -6.28
N THR A 263 0.29 -9.83 -5.13
CA THR A 263 0.51 -8.68 -4.24
C THR A 263 0.67 -9.13 -2.79
N CYS A 264 1.54 -8.47 -2.05
CA CYS A 264 1.81 -8.79 -0.64
C CYS A 264 0.71 -8.23 0.30
N ARG A 265 -0.08 -7.27 -0.19
CA ARG A 265 -1.23 -6.69 0.53
C ARG A 265 -2.49 -6.87 -0.28
N ILE A 266 -3.42 -7.62 0.28
CA ILE A 266 -4.76 -7.78 -0.24
C ILE A 266 -5.71 -7.11 0.74
N LEU A 267 -6.46 -6.13 0.26
CA LEU A 267 -7.41 -5.37 1.06
C LEU A 267 -8.83 -5.70 0.63
N VAL A 268 -9.68 -5.94 1.60
CA VAL A 268 -11.10 -6.25 1.37
C VAL A 268 -11.93 -5.12 1.96
N ASN A 269 -12.83 -4.55 1.17
CA ASN A 269 -13.76 -3.50 1.59
C ASN A 269 -13.07 -2.31 2.31
N THR A 270 -11.85 -2.00 1.92
CA THR A 270 -10.99 -1.03 2.62
C THR A 270 -10.35 -0.05 1.65
N PRO A 271 -10.35 1.27 1.94
CA PRO A 271 -9.64 2.25 1.11
C PRO A 271 -8.14 1.93 1.09
N ALA A 272 -7.56 1.85 -0.11
CA ALA A 272 -6.21 1.29 -0.28
C ALA A 272 -5.10 2.14 0.33
N SER A 273 -5.20 3.47 0.28
CA SER A 273 -4.16 4.34 0.87
C SER A 273 -4.03 4.09 2.36
N GLN A 274 -5.12 4.24 3.11
CA GLN A 274 -5.12 4.11 4.57
C GLN A 274 -4.96 2.64 5.00
N GLY A 275 -5.64 1.72 4.33
CA GLY A 275 -5.51 0.30 4.62
C GLY A 275 -4.10 -0.22 4.36
N GLY A 276 -3.48 0.17 3.24
CA GLY A 276 -2.13 -0.26 2.87
C GLY A 276 -1.06 0.24 3.82
N ILE A 277 -1.14 1.50 4.27
CA ILE A 277 -0.19 2.05 5.24
C ILE A 277 -0.43 1.57 6.68
N GLY A 278 -1.47 0.76 6.92
CA GLY A 278 -1.74 0.21 8.25
C GLY A 278 -2.42 1.19 9.19
N ASP A 279 -3.31 2.01 8.67
CA ASP A 279 -4.11 2.98 9.42
C ASP A 279 -5.29 2.31 10.15
N ILE A 280 -6.16 3.14 10.72
CA ILE A 280 -7.32 2.79 11.56
C ILE A 280 -8.32 1.81 10.92
N TYR A 281 -8.32 1.71 9.60
CA TYR A 281 -9.20 0.78 8.87
C TYR A 281 -8.75 -0.69 8.99
N ASN A 282 -7.51 -0.92 9.40
CA ASN A 282 -6.93 -2.25 9.32
C ASN A 282 -5.87 -2.45 10.41
N PHE A 283 -6.18 -3.22 11.42
CA PHE A 283 -5.28 -3.51 12.53
C PHE A 283 -4.31 -4.68 12.26
N MET A 284 -4.37 -5.31 11.09
CA MET A 284 -3.52 -6.44 10.73
C MET A 284 -2.16 -6.00 10.16
N LEU A 285 -2.09 -4.81 9.57
CA LEU A 285 -0.86 -4.27 9.01
C LEU A 285 -0.20 -3.28 9.97
N THR A 286 1.10 -3.42 10.15
CA THR A 286 1.89 -2.46 10.94
C THR A 286 1.89 -1.10 10.22
N PRO A 287 1.63 0.01 10.93
CA PRO A 287 1.72 1.35 10.33
C PRO A 287 3.09 1.63 9.72
N SER A 288 3.11 1.96 8.42
CA SER A 288 4.33 2.25 7.69
C SER A 288 4.04 3.00 6.38
N LEU A 289 4.98 3.83 5.96
CA LEU A 289 5.02 4.41 4.61
C LEU A 289 5.97 3.66 3.67
N THR A 290 6.62 2.60 4.15
CA THR A 290 7.50 1.73 3.38
C THR A 290 6.86 0.36 3.23
N LEU A 291 6.29 0.10 2.07
CA LEU A 291 5.41 -1.02 1.80
C LEU A 291 6.13 -2.08 0.96
N GLY A 292 6.78 -3.04 1.62
CA GLY A 292 7.53 -4.11 0.95
C GLY A 292 6.69 -4.90 -0.04
N CYS A 293 7.27 -5.22 -1.19
CA CYS A 293 6.61 -5.94 -2.29
C CYS A 293 7.11 -7.39 -2.45
N GLY A 294 7.92 -7.86 -1.52
CA GLY A 294 8.48 -9.21 -1.52
C GLY A 294 9.32 -9.50 -2.77
N SER A 295 9.62 -10.77 -2.98
CA SER A 295 10.39 -11.23 -4.15
C SER A 295 9.68 -10.93 -5.47
N TRP A 296 8.36 -10.86 -5.50
CA TRP A 296 7.61 -10.44 -6.69
C TRP A 296 8.00 -9.05 -7.14
N GLY A 297 8.13 -8.09 -6.22
CA GLY A 297 8.57 -6.73 -6.52
C GLY A 297 10.09 -6.54 -6.49
N GLY A 298 10.87 -7.63 -6.38
CA GLY A 298 12.33 -7.56 -6.24
C GLY A 298 12.78 -6.92 -4.92
N ASN A 299 11.96 -7.05 -3.87
CA ASN A 299 12.24 -6.48 -2.56
C ASN A 299 12.70 -7.54 -1.54
N SER A 300 13.49 -7.13 -0.57
CA SER A 300 13.96 -7.96 0.53
C SER A 300 12.91 -8.25 1.60
N VAL A 301 11.80 -7.50 1.61
CA VAL A 301 10.69 -7.67 2.56
C VAL A 301 9.35 -7.66 1.84
N SER A 302 8.38 -8.40 2.37
CA SER A 302 7.01 -8.52 1.83
C SER A 302 5.95 -7.84 2.70
N GLU A 303 6.35 -7.22 3.81
CA GLU A 303 5.46 -6.61 4.78
C GLU A 303 5.70 -5.10 4.92
N ASN A 304 4.86 -4.44 5.68
CA ASN A 304 5.05 -3.06 6.06
C ASN A 304 6.29 -2.95 6.94
N VAL A 305 7.25 -2.13 6.52
CA VAL A 305 8.54 -2.00 7.20
C VAL A 305 8.37 -1.25 8.52
N GLY A 306 8.80 -1.85 9.60
CA GLY A 306 8.80 -1.28 10.94
C GLY A 306 10.15 -1.42 11.63
N LEU A 307 10.22 -1.00 12.87
CA LEU A 307 11.45 -0.98 13.67
C LEU A 307 12.20 -2.33 13.69
N LYS A 308 11.47 -3.47 13.73
CA LYS A 308 12.07 -4.81 13.73
C LYS A 308 13.01 -5.09 12.56
N HIS A 309 12.82 -4.40 11.42
CA HIS A 309 13.65 -4.58 10.23
C HIS A 309 14.97 -3.81 10.28
N LEU A 310 15.10 -2.88 11.22
CA LEU A 310 16.29 -2.04 11.43
C LEU A 310 17.09 -2.44 12.67
N LEU A 311 16.63 -3.46 13.40
CA LEU A 311 17.27 -3.92 14.62
C LEU A 311 18.07 -5.20 14.38
N ASN A 312 19.28 -5.26 14.96
CA ASN A 312 20.02 -6.50 15.09
C ASN A 312 19.55 -7.25 16.35
N ILE A 313 18.88 -8.38 16.16
CA ILE A 313 18.38 -9.21 17.25
C ILE A 313 19.43 -10.24 17.61
N LYS A 314 19.89 -10.24 18.89
CA LYS A 314 20.79 -11.24 19.41
C LYS A 314 20.02 -12.37 20.07
N THR A 315 20.31 -13.58 19.70
CA THR A 315 19.76 -14.78 20.35
C THR A 315 20.84 -15.40 21.25
N VAL A 316 20.55 -15.53 22.53
CA VAL A 316 21.44 -16.22 23.49
C VAL A 316 20.91 -17.64 23.69
N ALA A 317 21.63 -18.62 23.19
CA ALA A 317 21.32 -20.03 23.39
C ALA A 317 22.21 -20.59 24.50
N ILE A 318 21.61 -20.99 25.61
CA ILE A 318 22.32 -21.60 26.73
C ILE A 318 22.10 -23.11 26.66
N ARG A 319 23.19 -23.85 26.58
CA ARG A 319 23.13 -25.32 26.68
C ARG A 319 22.56 -25.74 28.02
N ARG A 320 21.53 -26.56 27.98
CA ARG A 320 20.95 -27.20 29.16
C ARG A 320 21.24 -28.67 29.07
N GLU A 321 22.23 -29.13 29.84
CA GLU A 321 22.54 -30.54 29.94
C GLU A 321 21.53 -31.24 30.86
N ASN A 322 21.24 -32.47 30.58
CA ASN A 322 20.37 -33.36 31.34
C ASN A 322 18.95 -32.81 31.63
N MET A 323 18.45 -31.88 30.79
CA MET A 323 17.08 -31.42 30.86
C MET A 323 16.25 -31.99 29.71
N LEU A 324 15.56 -33.06 30.02
CA LEU A 324 14.44 -33.54 29.23
C LEU A 324 13.18 -32.87 29.81
N TRP A 325 12.61 -31.92 29.10
CA TRP A 325 11.33 -31.39 29.50
C TRP A 325 10.31 -31.45 28.37
N PHE A 326 9.13 -31.80 28.78
CA PHE A 326 7.99 -31.96 27.90
C PHE A 326 6.92 -30.98 28.33
N ARG A 327 6.48 -30.10 27.43
CA ARG A 327 5.42 -29.14 27.73
C ARG A 327 4.09 -29.75 27.32
N VAL A 328 3.26 -30.02 28.31
CA VAL A 328 1.87 -30.43 28.12
C VAL A 328 0.95 -29.28 28.54
N PRO A 329 -0.29 -29.24 28.06
CA PRO A 329 -1.31 -28.38 28.61
C PRO A 329 -1.44 -28.61 30.13
N GLU A 330 -1.83 -27.60 30.87
CA GLU A 330 -2.04 -27.69 32.34
C GLU A 330 -2.94 -28.87 32.72
N LYS A 331 -3.93 -29.16 31.86
CA LYS A 331 -4.79 -30.33 31.98
C LYS A 331 -4.87 -31.10 30.67
N LEU A 332 -4.67 -32.39 30.74
CA LEU A 332 -4.80 -33.32 29.63
C LEU A 332 -5.81 -34.41 29.98
N PHE A 333 -6.91 -34.45 29.25
CA PHE A 333 -7.93 -35.48 29.41
C PHE A 333 -7.69 -36.58 28.36
N PHE A 334 -7.30 -37.75 28.80
CA PHE A 334 -6.96 -38.86 27.93
C PHE A 334 -7.75 -40.13 28.29
N LYS A 335 -8.92 -40.30 27.70
CA LYS A 335 -9.74 -41.51 27.80
C LYS A 335 -10.89 -41.45 26.80
N ARG A 336 -11.34 -42.55 26.28
CA ARG A 336 -12.58 -42.64 25.52
C ARG A 336 -13.76 -42.11 26.39
N GLY A 337 -14.48 -41.13 25.90
CA GLY A 337 -15.62 -40.52 26.61
C GLY A 337 -15.25 -39.40 27.60
N CYS A 338 -13.97 -38.98 27.70
CA CYS A 338 -13.55 -37.91 28.60
C CYS A 338 -14.06 -36.51 28.25
N LEU A 339 -14.56 -36.30 27.01
CA LEU A 339 -15.04 -34.98 26.56
C LEU A 339 -16.08 -34.37 27.50
N ARG A 340 -17.03 -35.18 27.98
CA ARG A 340 -18.07 -34.70 28.91
C ARG A 340 -17.47 -34.16 30.21
N THR A 341 -16.51 -34.88 30.78
CA THR A 341 -15.80 -34.47 32.01
C THR A 341 -15.00 -33.21 31.78
N ALA A 342 -14.27 -33.13 30.66
CA ALA A 342 -13.50 -31.95 30.29
C ALA A 342 -14.40 -30.70 30.12
N LEU A 343 -15.53 -30.82 29.47
CA LEU A 343 -16.48 -29.74 29.29
C LEU A 343 -17.13 -29.29 30.61
N THR A 344 -17.43 -30.25 31.52
CA THR A 344 -17.96 -29.92 32.85
C THR A 344 -16.93 -29.13 33.65
N GLU A 345 -15.69 -29.56 33.66
CA GLU A 345 -14.61 -28.87 34.37
C GLU A 345 -14.34 -27.48 33.81
N LEU A 346 -14.32 -27.32 32.48
CA LEU A 346 -14.22 -26.00 31.85
C LEU A 346 -15.34 -25.04 32.25
N LYS A 347 -16.54 -25.57 32.43
CA LYS A 347 -17.70 -24.80 32.89
C LYS A 347 -17.56 -24.43 34.37
N ASP A 348 -17.26 -25.39 35.22
CA ASP A 348 -17.38 -25.26 36.66
C ASP A 348 -16.12 -24.58 37.29
N GLU A 349 -14.93 -24.93 36.84
CA GLU A 349 -13.70 -24.32 37.37
C GLU A 349 -13.31 -23.02 36.63
N TYR A 350 -13.48 -22.96 35.33
CA TYR A 350 -13.03 -21.82 34.51
C TYR A 350 -14.17 -20.89 34.07
N ASN A 351 -15.40 -21.16 34.49
CA ASN A 351 -16.61 -20.40 34.14
C ASN A 351 -16.77 -20.14 32.62
N LYS A 352 -16.34 -21.09 31.77
CA LYS A 352 -16.46 -20.99 30.33
C LYS A 352 -17.85 -21.45 29.87
N LYS A 353 -18.57 -20.60 29.17
CA LYS A 353 -19.95 -20.85 28.70
C LYS A 353 -20.04 -21.25 27.23
N ARG A 354 -18.96 -21.12 26.49
CA ARG A 354 -18.89 -21.47 25.06
C ARG A 354 -17.58 -22.18 24.78
N ALA A 355 -17.63 -23.26 24.00
CA ALA A 355 -16.47 -23.95 23.48
C ALA A 355 -16.42 -23.78 21.96
N PHE A 356 -15.23 -23.58 21.44
CA PHE A 356 -14.94 -23.63 20.01
C PHE A 356 -14.22 -24.94 19.72
N ILE A 357 -14.75 -25.72 18.84
CA ILE A 357 -14.18 -27.01 18.43
C ILE A 357 -13.57 -26.82 17.05
N VAL A 358 -12.29 -27.11 16.94
CA VAL A 358 -11.52 -27.05 15.67
C VAL A 358 -11.43 -28.45 15.10
#